data_e2e2c110204ebcca692b8b6aa10e63a6
#
_entry.id   e2e2c110204ebcca692b8b6aa10e63a6
#
_cell.length_a   1.000
_cell.length_b   1.000
_cell.length_c   1.000
_cell.angle_alpha   90.00
_cell.angle_beta   90.00
_cell.angle_gamma   90.00
#
_symmetry.space_group_name_H-M   'P 1'
#
loop_
_entity.id
_entity.type
_entity.pdbx_description
1 polymer ?
#
loop_
_entity_poly.entity_id
_entity_poly.type
_entity_poly.pdbx_seq_one_letter_code
_entity_poly.pdbx_strand_id
1 'polypeptide(L)'
;MKNLHKTGLAVLAGFLLTGPALAEDQDALLNAGPAQTSIPLPDPTHIPMVFGKDIKWKGGVGEHQAPLFGDPSKPGIYGVLIKWDPGHNSRPHFHSTARYIYVVSGTWWVSASTHYDESKMYPIPAGSFVTDIKDTIHWDGAKPSTGPCILMLVGEGPMHTTRYVAPKPDADLNAQDFVPPPPGK
;
A
#
# COMPACT_ATOMS: atom_id res chain seq x y z
N MET A 1 59.11 -2.28 -55.26
CA MET A 1 58.57 -3.61 -55.51
C MET A 1 57.28 -3.72 -54.70
N LYS A 2 56.24 -4.01 -55.41
CA LYS A 2 54.80 -4.00 -54.95
C LYS A 2 54.50 -5.25 -54.16
N ASN A 3 53.77 -5.15 -53.05
CA ASN A 3 52.93 -6.25 -52.61
C ASN A 3 51.65 -5.71 -52.09
N LEU A 4 50.61 -6.05 -52.80
CA LEU A 4 49.18 -5.77 -52.60
C LEU A 4 48.64 -6.83 -51.68
N HIS A 5 48.15 -6.45 -50.52
CA HIS A 5 47.38 -7.36 -49.66
C HIS A 5 45.90 -7.03 -49.82
N LYS A 6 45.19 -8.00 -50.40
CA LYS A 6 43.72 -8.01 -50.50
C LYS A 6 43.12 -8.37 -49.15
N THR A 7 42.44 -7.45 -48.55
CA THR A 7 41.59 -7.73 -47.39
C THR A 7 40.20 -8.11 -47.89
N GLY A 8 39.85 -9.37 -47.64
CA GLY A 8 38.51 -9.87 -47.95
C GLY A 8 37.47 -9.32 -46.98
N LEU A 9 36.39 -8.79 -47.55
CA LEU A 9 35.22 -8.34 -46.85
C LEU A 9 34.34 -9.54 -46.54
N ALA A 10 34.25 -9.97 -45.28
CA ALA A 10 33.33 -11.00 -44.84
C ALA A 10 31.95 -10.34 -44.65
N VAL A 11 31.02 -10.64 -45.52
CA VAL A 11 29.60 -10.30 -45.36
C VAL A 11 29.01 -11.26 -44.36
N LEU A 12 28.76 -10.76 -43.16
CA LEU A 12 27.95 -11.49 -42.14
C LEU A 12 26.48 -11.39 -42.55
N ALA A 13 25.95 -12.43 -43.12
CA ALA A 13 24.50 -12.55 -43.35
C ALA A 13 23.83 -12.76 -42.00
N GLY A 14 23.27 -11.70 -41.44
CA GLY A 14 22.41 -11.76 -40.28
C GLY A 14 21.10 -12.43 -40.68
N PHE A 15 20.86 -13.64 -40.17
CA PHE A 15 19.55 -14.27 -40.20
C PHE A 15 18.61 -13.50 -39.27
N LEU A 16 17.74 -12.66 -39.84
CA LEU A 16 16.57 -12.14 -39.17
C LEU A 16 15.56 -13.29 -39.05
N LEU A 17 15.51 -13.93 -37.90
CA LEU A 17 14.40 -14.78 -37.50
C LEU A 17 13.21 -13.87 -37.23
N THR A 18 12.46 -13.51 -38.25
CA THR A 18 11.09 -12.99 -38.11
C THR A 18 10.17 -14.13 -37.81
N GLY A 19 9.99 -14.43 -36.54
CA GLY A 19 8.95 -15.36 -36.11
C GLY A 19 7.58 -14.68 -36.20
N PRO A 20 6.60 -15.22 -36.92
CA PRO A 20 5.24 -14.67 -37.01
C PRO A 20 4.36 -14.98 -35.80
N ALA A 21 4.93 -15.44 -34.67
CA ALA A 21 4.17 -16.02 -33.56
C ALA A 21 3.51 -14.98 -32.61
N LEU A 22 3.81 -13.68 -32.71
CA LEU A 22 3.20 -12.69 -31.81
C LEU A 22 2.01 -11.94 -32.43
N ALA A 23 1.85 -12.00 -33.74
CA ALA A 23 0.74 -11.34 -34.44
C ALA A 23 -0.56 -12.17 -34.39
N GLU A 24 -0.46 -13.49 -34.39
CA GLU A 24 -1.62 -14.40 -34.38
C GLU A 24 -2.40 -14.33 -33.04
N ASP A 25 -1.69 -14.17 -31.90
CA ASP A 25 -2.35 -14.10 -30.59
C ASP A 25 -3.12 -12.78 -30.36
N GLN A 26 -2.66 -11.69 -30.94
CA GLN A 26 -3.39 -10.42 -30.85
C GLN A 26 -4.63 -10.39 -31.74
N ASP A 27 -4.55 -10.97 -32.93
CA ASP A 27 -5.69 -11.11 -33.83
C ASP A 27 -6.71 -12.13 -33.30
N ALA A 28 -6.28 -13.16 -32.60
CA ALA A 28 -7.18 -14.12 -31.93
C ALA A 28 -7.94 -13.46 -30.76
N LEU A 29 -7.32 -12.53 -30.02
CA LEU A 29 -7.97 -11.74 -28.97
C LEU A 29 -8.94 -10.72 -29.54
N LEU A 30 -8.64 -10.13 -30.71
CA LEU A 30 -9.50 -9.17 -31.40
C LEU A 30 -10.65 -9.85 -32.15
N ASN A 31 -10.46 -11.11 -32.58
CA ASN A 31 -11.43 -11.93 -33.29
C ASN A 31 -12.09 -13.03 -32.42
N ALA A 32 -11.86 -13.02 -31.12
CA ALA A 32 -12.55 -13.88 -30.16
C ALA A 32 -14.05 -13.54 -30.18
N GLY A 33 -14.78 -14.21 -31.08
CA GLY A 33 -16.21 -14.29 -31.26
C GLY A 33 -17.07 -13.07 -30.98
N PRO A 34 -18.35 -13.04 -31.28
CA PRO A 34 -19.18 -11.93 -30.93
C PRO A 34 -19.02 -11.67 -29.44
N ALA A 35 -18.44 -10.51 -29.10
CA ALA A 35 -18.31 -10.08 -27.73
C ALA A 35 -19.62 -10.42 -27.03
N GLN A 36 -19.55 -11.10 -25.87
CA GLN A 36 -20.73 -11.31 -25.08
C GLN A 36 -21.41 -9.94 -24.92
N THR A 37 -22.43 -9.72 -25.74
CA THR A 37 -23.14 -8.43 -25.80
C THR A 37 -23.97 -8.18 -24.56
N SER A 38 -23.94 -9.08 -23.60
CA SER A 38 -24.58 -8.92 -22.32
C SER A 38 -23.72 -9.57 -21.21
N ILE A 39 -22.72 -8.85 -20.72
CA ILE A 39 -22.29 -9.06 -19.34
C ILE A 39 -23.51 -8.66 -18.52
N PRO A 40 -24.17 -9.58 -17.80
CA PRO A 40 -25.26 -9.18 -16.90
C PRO A 40 -24.74 -8.09 -16.00
N LEU A 41 -25.47 -6.98 -15.89
CA LEU A 41 -25.14 -5.98 -14.87
C LEU A 41 -25.09 -6.69 -13.52
N PRO A 42 -24.07 -6.45 -12.70
CA PRO A 42 -23.96 -7.09 -11.40
C PRO A 42 -25.24 -6.87 -10.62
N ASP A 43 -25.87 -7.93 -10.17
CA ASP A 43 -27.00 -7.83 -9.26
C ASP A 43 -26.48 -7.37 -7.89
N PRO A 44 -26.84 -6.17 -7.42
CA PRO A 44 -26.34 -5.66 -6.15
C PRO A 44 -26.77 -6.48 -4.93
N THR A 45 -27.73 -7.40 -5.08
CA THR A 45 -28.12 -8.34 -4.04
C THR A 45 -27.16 -9.52 -3.92
N HIS A 46 -26.41 -9.85 -5.00
CA HIS A 46 -25.42 -10.93 -5.04
C HIS A 46 -23.98 -10.42 -5.00
N ILE A 47 -23.76 -9.20 -5.49
CA ILE A 47 -22.43 -8.55 -5.51
C ILE A 47 -22.56 -7.20 -4.81
N PRO A 48 -22.40 -7.15 -3.47
CA PRO A 48 -22.44 -5.90 -2.73
C PRO A 48 -21.40 -4.92 -3.25
N MET A 49 -21.81 -3.70 -3.55
CA MET A 49 -20.95 -2.66 -4.11
C MET A 49 -21.07 -1.37 -3.30
N VAL A 50 -19.93 -0.70 -3.11
CA VAL A 50 -19.88 0.65 -2.56
C VAL A 50 -19.19 1.54 -3.60
N PHE A 51 -19.93 2.43 -4.23
CA PHE A 51 -19.35 3.38 -5.18
C PHE A 51 -18.60 4.51 -4.44
N GLY A 52 -17.57 5.05 -5.06
CA GLY A 52 -16.73 6.10 -4.46
C GLY A 52 -17.51 7.30 -3.93
N LYS A 53 -18.58 7.72 -4.64
CA LYS A 53 -19.49 8.80 -4.21
C LYS A 53 -20.33 8.47 -2.97
N ASP A 54 -20.48 7.18 -2.65
CA ASP A 54 -21.33 6.68 -1.57
C ASP A 54 -20.52 6.29 -0.32
N ILE A 55 -19.19 6.41 -0.37
CA ILE A 55 -18.29 6.16 0.76
C ILE A 55 -18.65 7.12 1.90
N LYS A 56 -18.91 6.55 3.07
CA LYS A 56 -19.28 7.30 4.28
C LYS A 56 -18.07 7.49 5.18
N TRP A 57 -17.43 8.62 5.02
CA TRP A 57 -16.31 9.03 5.86
C TRP A 57 -16.78 9.40 7.26
N LYS A 58 -16.09 8.92 8.27
CA LYS A 58 -16.24 9.23 9.69
C LYS A 58 -14.91 9.75 10.22
N GLY A 59 -14.96 10.57 11.25
CA GLY A 59 -13.77 11.14 11.89
C GLY A 59 -13.90 12.64 12.04
N GLY A 60 -12.90 13.23 12.66
CA GLY A 60 -12.77 14.67 12.86
C GLY A 60 -11.74 15.29 11.93
N VAL A 61 -11.16 16.38 12.39
CA VAL A 61 -10.03 17.00 11.69
C VAL A 61 -8.82 16.07 11.78
N GLY A 62 -8.16 15.84 10.63
CA GLY A 62 -6.88 15.16 10.53
C GLY A 62 -7.00 13.75 9.97
N GLU A 63 -7.72 12.86 10.62
CA GLU A 63 -7.92 11.48 10.18
C GLU A 63 -9.40 11.18 9.94
N HIS A 64 -9.69 10.56 8.79
CA HIS A 64 -11.03 10.09 8.46
C HIS A 64 -10.96 8.61 8.10
N GLN A 65 -11.96 7.87 8.55
CA GLN A 65 -12.09 6.43 8.27
C GLN A 65 -13.41 6.13 7.59
N ALA A 66 -13.39 5.18 6.67
CA ALA A 66 -14.59 4.66 6.03
C ALA A 66 -14.55 3.13 6.02
N PRO A 67 -15.25 2.45 6.95
CA PRO A 67 -15.39 1.00 6.92
C PRO A 67 -16.03 0.55 5.60
N LEU A 68 -15.42 -0.44 4.94
CA LEU A 68 -15.92 -1.04 3.70
C LEU A 68 -16.56 -2.40 3.95
N PHE A 69 -15.93 -3.22 4.78
CA PHE A 69 -16.45 -4.52 5.20
C PHE A 69 -15.82 -4.94 6.54
N GLY A 70 -16.49 -5.86 7.23
CA GLY A 70 -16.04 -6.35 8.53
C GLY A 70 -16.09 -5.29 9.64
N ASP A 71 -15.52 -5.65 10.78
CA ASP A 71 -15.48 -4.81 11.97
C ASP A 71 -14.14 -5.05 12.69
N PRO A 72 -13.25 -4.06 12.80
CA PRO A 72 -11.95 -4.25 13.43
C PRO A 72 -12.02 -4.63 14.92
N SER A 73 -13.16 -4.43 15.57
CA SER A 73 -13.36 -4.81 16.98
C SER A 73 -13.83 -6.26 17.17
N LYS A 74 -14.13 -6.97 16.09
CA LYS A 74 -14.67 -8.34 16.10
C LYS A 74 -13.74 -9.32 15.41
N PRO A 75 -13.80 -10.62 15.73
CA PRO A 75 -13.09 -11.64 14.98
C PRO A 75 -13.44 -11.63 13.49
N GLY A 76 -12.45 -11.79 12.63
CA GLY A 76 -12.58 -11.88 11.18
C GLY A 76 -11.87 -10.77 10.42
N ILE A 77 -11.89 -10.88 9.10
CA ILE A 77 -11.25 -9.92 8.20
C ILE A 77 -12.08 -8.65 8.10
N TYR A 78 -11.41 -7.50 8.16
CA TYR A 78 -12.02 -6.20 7.93
C TYR A 78 -11.24 -5.38 6.90
N GLY A 79 -11.93 -4.45 6.25
CA GLY A 79 -11.34 -3.47 5.35
C GLY A 79 -11.85 -2.07 5.61
N VAL A 80 -10.94 -1.10 5.63
CA VAL A 80 -11.23 0.30 5.89
C VAL A 80 -10.42 1.20 4.96
N LEU A 81 -11.02 2.28 4.49
CA LEU A 81 -10.24 3.39 3.92
C LEU A 81 -9.89 4.37 5.02
N ILE A 82 -8.64 4.83 4.98
CA ILE A 82 -8.13 5.90 5.85
C ILE A 82 -7.74 7.07 4.96
N LYS A 83 -8.19 8.26 5.32
CA LYS A 83 -7.76 9.50 4.68
C LYS A 83 -7.10 10.40 5.71
N TRP A 84 -5.91 10.87 5.40
CA TRP A 84 -5.20 11.89 6.16
C TRP A 84 -5.35 13.25 5.51
N ASP A 85 -5.72 14.25 6.31
CA ASP A 85 -5.66 15.65 5.89
C ASP A 85 -4.21 16.17 5.94
N PRO A 86 -3.84 17.12 5.08
CA PRO A 86 -2.49 17.67 5.06
C PRO A 86 -2.08 18.28 6.41
N GLY A 87 -0.88 17.98 6.88
CA GLY A 87 -0.33 18.49 8.13
C GLY A 87 -0.83 17.77 9.38
N HIS A 88 -1.49 16.63 9.24
CA HIS A 88 -1.96 15.84 10.37
C HIS A 88 -1.26 14.48 10.41
N ASN A 89 -0.87 14.08 11.61
CA ASN A 89 -0.14 12.84 11.88
C ASN A 89 -0.66 12.20 13.17
N SER A 90 -0.64 10.86 13.19
CA SER A 90 -0.79 10.11 14.43
C SER A 90 0.40 10.36 15.38
N ARG A 91 0.32 9.89 16.59
CA ARG A 91 1.44 9.84 17.54
C ARG A 91 1.99 8.41 17.58
N PRO A 92 3.22 8.20 18.06
CA PRO A 92 3.80 6.87 18.16
C PRO A 92 2.83 5.89 18.82
N HIS A 93 2.56 4.78 18.13
CA HIS A 93 1.61 3.75 18.54
C HIS A 93 1.99 2.41 17.90
N PHE A 94 1.30 1.36 18.29
CA PHE A 94 1.40 0.04 17.67
C PHE A 94 0.04 -0.66 17.68
N HIS A 95 -0.08 -1.72 16.91
CA HIS A 95 -1.31 -2.49 16.76
C HIS A 95 -1.14 -3.94 17.20
N SER A 96 -2.19 -4.51 17.77
CA SER A 96 -2.19 -5.89 18.28
C SER A 96 -2.22 -6.96 17.18
N THR A 97 -2.50 -6.59 15.93
CA THR A 97 -2.50 -7.48 14.75
C THR A 97 -1.79 -6.81 13.59
N ALA A 98 -1.24 -7.60 12.67
CA ALA A 98 -0.68 -7.07 11.44
C ALA A 98 -1.77 -6.49 10.54
N ARG A 99 -1.42 -5.46 9.76
CA ARG A 99 -2.31 -4.83 8.79
C ARG A 99 -1.62 -4.70 7.45
N TYR A 100 -2.39 -4.79 6.39
CA TYR A 100 -1.91 -4.73 5.00
C TYR A 100 -2.47 -3.47 4.36
N ILE A 101 -1.59 -2.59 3.90
CA ILE A 101 -1.93 -1.24 3.50
C ILE A 101 -1.52 -1.03 2.05
N TYR A 102 -2.45 -0.53 1.24
CA TYR A 102 -2.18 -0.05 -0.10
C TYR A 102 -2.43 1.45 -0.17
N VAL A 103 -1.46 2.21 -0.67
CA VAL A 103 -1.59 3.66 -0.85
C VAL A 103 -2.39 3.91 -2.13
N VAL A 104 -3.66 4.30 -1.97
CA VAL A 104 -4.59 4.51 -3.09
C VAL A 104 -4.30 5.82 -3.80
N SER A 105 -4.04 6.89 -3.06
CA SER A 105 -3.74 8.21 -3.63
C SER A 105 -2.89 9.07 -2.70
N GLY A 106 -2.19 10.05 -3.29
CA GLY A 106 -1.33 10.96 -2.55
C GLY A 106 -0.02 10.33 -2.09
N THR A 107 0.56 10.88 -1.03
CA THR A 107 1.79 10.38 -0.40
C THR A 107 1.54 10.18 1.08
N TRP A 108 1.65 8.95 1.52
CA TRP A 108 1.58 8.59 2.92
C TRP A 108 2.95 8.75 3.55
N TRP A 109 3.04 9.45 4.67
CA TRP A 109 4.27 9.68 5.40
C TRP A 109 4.29 8.82 6.65
N VAL A 110 5.37 8.06 6.86
CA VAL A 110 5.51 7.09 7.94
C VAL A 110 6.85 7.25 8.64
N SER A 111 6.88 7.00 9.94
CA SER A 111 8.09 6.86 10.73
C SER A 111 7.98 5.67 11.67
N ALA A 112 9.06 4.89 11.80
CA ALA A 112 9.21 3.84 12.79
C ALA A 112 9.96 4.33 14.06
N SER A 113 10.10 5.65 14.23
CA SER A 113 10.75 6.22 15.41
C SER A 113 9.83 6.14 16.64
N THR A 114 10.41 5.83 17.79
CA THR A 114 9.71 5.89 19.08
C THR A 114 9.49 7.33 19.55
N HIS A 115 10.22 8.30 18.98
CA HIS A 115 10.10 9.72 19.27
C HIS A 115 9.41 10.42 18.10
N TYR A 116 8.44 11.26 18.42
CA TYR A 116 7.76 12.07 17.43
C TYR A 116 8.71 13.16 16.89
N ASP A 117 9.09 13.02 15.63
CA ASP A 117 9.94 13.98 14.91
C ASP A 117 9.60 13.90 13.43
N GLU A 118 8.88 14.89 12.91
CA GLU A 118 8.42 14.89 11.50
C GLU A 118 9.56 14.86 10.49
N SER A 119 10.79 15.20 10.87
CA SER A 119 11.97 15.06 10.02
C SER A 119 12.35 13.60 9.77
N LYS A 120 11.88 12.68 10.62
CA LYS A 120 12.12 11.23 10.54
C LYS A 120 11.07 10.48 9.73
N MET A 121 10.08 11.17 9.18
CA MET A 121 9.11 10.56 8.28
C MET A 121 9.70 10.41 6.88
N TYR A 122 9.41 9.28 6.25
CA TYR A 122 9.73 9.01 4.85
C TYR A 122 8.46 8.85 4.02
N PRO A 123 8.50 9.25 2.73
CA PRO A 123 7.33 9.25 1.88
C PRO A 123 7.09 7.86 1.26
N ILE A 124 5.84 7.47 1.23
CA ILE A 124 5.35 6.27 0.54
C ILE A 124 4.30 6.73 -0.48
N PRO A 125 4.63 6.73 -1.79
CA PRO A 125 3.73 7.25 -2.82
C PRO A 125 2.58 6.29 -3.13
N ALA A 126 1.54 6.81 -3.79
CA ALA A 126 0.44 6.00 -4.33
C ALA A 126 0.97 4.84 -5.18
N GLY A 127 0.27 3.69 -5.14
CA GLY A 127 0.67 2.45 -5.77
C GLY A 127 1.59 1.56 -4.91
N SER A 128 2.04 2.04 -3.75
CA SER A 128 2.87 1.27 -2.82
C SER A 128 2.04 0.34 -1.95
N PHE A 129 2.64 -0.80 -1.59
CA PHE A 129 2.11 -1.73 -0.62
C PHE A 129 3.01 -1.78 0.62
N VAL A 130 2.40 -1.80 1.81
CA VAL A 130 3.11 -1.82 3.09
C VAL A 130 2.46 -2.85 4.01
N THR A 131 3.28 -3.60 4.72
CA THR A 131 2.85 -4.42 5.85
C THR A 131 3.19 -3.68 7.14
N ASP A 132 2.16 -3.30 7.89
CA ASP A 132 2.29 -2.83 9.25
C ASP A 132 2.35 -4.04 10.18
N ILE A 133 3.54 -4.28 10.70
CA ILE A 133 3.83 -5.49 11.48
C ILE A 133 3.26 -5.31 12.88
N LYS A 134 2.60 -6.36 13.37
CA LYS A 134 2.10 -6.46 14.75
C LYS A 134 3.16 -5.98 15.75
N ASP A 135 2.72 -5.21 16.75
CA ASP A 135 3.52 -4.73 17.88
C ASP A 135 4.73 -3.85 17.50
N THR A 136 4.79 -3.38 16.25
CA THR A 136 5.84 -2.47 15.78
C THR A 136 5.41 -1.01 15.98
N ILE A 137 6.22 -0.25 16.71
CA ILE A 137 5.96 1.17 16.95
C ILE A 137 6.15 1.93 15.64
N HIS A 138 5.15 2.71 15.30
CA HIS A 138 5.17 3.63 14.17
C HIS A 138 4.26 4.81 14.42
N TRP A 139 4.29 5.77 13.52
CA TRP A 139 3.35 6.88 13.41
C TRP A 139 3.37 7.41 11.98
N ASP A 140 2.27 7.98 11.56
CA ASP A 140 1.99 8.22 10.16
C ASP A 140 1.03 9.38 9.94
N GLY A 141 0.92 9.83 8.69
CA GLY A 141 0.01 10.90 8.31
C GLY A 141 0.28 11.48 6.94
N ALA A 142 -0.03 12.77 6.75
CA ALA A 142 0.21 13.50 5.52
C ALA A 142 0.88 14.85 5.79
N LYS A 143 1.89 15.21 4.98
CA LYS A 143 2.55 16.52 5.06
C LYS A 143 1.84 17.57 4.22
N PRO A 144 1.84 18.86 4.62
CA PRO A 144 1.27 19.92 3.81
C PRO A 144 1.84 19.99 2.39
N SER A 145 3.13 19.67 2.24
CA SER A 145 3.84 19.74 0.95
C SER A 145 3.37 18.73 -0.09
N THR A 146 2.72 17.64 0.32
CA THR A 146 2.24 16.58 -0.57
C THR A 146 0.73 16.44 -0.64
N GLY A 147 0.01 17.26 0.13
CA GLY A 147 -1.45 17.19 0.18
C GLY A 147 -1.98 15.97 0.95
N PRO A 148 -3.27 15.68 0.82
CA PRO A 148 -3.91 14.54 1.49
C PRO A 148 -3.48 13.21 0.88
N CYS A 149 -3.64 12.12 1.65
CA CYS A 149 -3.51 10.78 1.11
C CYS A 149 -4.69 9.88 1.51
N ILE A 150 -4.94 8.84 0.71
CA ILE A 150 -5.94 7.82 0.97
C ILE A 150 -5.26 6.45 0.94
N LEU A 151 -5.54 5.66 1.96
CA LEU A 151 -5.04 4.31 2.14
C LEU A 151 -6.20 3.33 2.11
N MET A 152 -5.98 2.14 1.53
CA MET A 152 -6.82 0.96 1.74
C MET A 152 -6.09 0.06 2.73
N LEU A 153 -6.74 -0.24 3.83
CA LEU A 153 -6.20 -1.07 4.89
C LEU A 153 -7.06 -2.32 5.06
N VAL A 154 -6.41 -3.48 5.12
CA VAL A 154 -7.03 -4.77 5.44
C VAL A 154 -6.32 -5.36 6.64
N GLY A 155 -7.07 -5.91 7.57
CA GLY A 155 -6.55 -6.56 8.77
C GLY A 155 -7.47 -7.67 9.26
N GLU A 156 -7.04 -8.32 10.33
CA GLU A 156 -7.84 -9.29 11.07
C GLU A 156 -8.12 -8.77 12.47
N GLY A 157 -9.36 -8.78 12.87
CA GLY A 157 -9.82 -8.37 14.18
C GLY A 157 -9.95 -9.56 15.17
N PRO A 158 -10.04 -9.27 16.47
CA PRO A 158 -10.10 -7.95 17.09
C PRO A 158 -8.75 -7.24 17.09
N MET A 159 -8.72 -6.00 16.65
CA MET A 159 -7.53 -5.17 16.57
C MET A 159 -7.62 -4.05 17.61
N HIS A 160 -6.52 -3.79 18.29
CA HIS A 160 -6.36 -2.70 19.25
C HIS A 160 -5.17 -1.83 18.86
N THR A 161 -5.35 -0.53 19.00
CA THR A 161 -4.27 0.46 18.88
C THR A 161 -3.83 0.86 20.27
N THR A 162 -2.53 0.77 20.53
CA THR A 162 -1.92 1.18 21.80
C THR A 162 -0.98 2.34 21.56
N ARG A 163 -1.23 3.47 22.22
CA ARG A 163 -0.34 4.62 22.16
C ARG A 163 0.97 4.29 22.87
N TYR A 164 2.08 4.55 22.20
CA TYR A 164 3.39 4.48 22.82
C TYR A 164 3.77 5.83 23.42
N VAL A 165 4.24 5.81 24.65
CA VAL A 165 4.80 6.99 25.34
C VAL A 165 6.25 6.67 25.63
N ALA A 166 7.16 7.38 24.96
CA ALA A 166 8.59 7.22 25.21
C ALA A 166 8.90 7.58 26.68
N PRO A 167 9.76 6.81 27.34
CA PRO A 167 10.25 7.17 28.65
C PRO A 167 10.88 8.57 28.63
N LYS A 168 10.77 9.29 29.75
CA LYS A 168 11.45 10.58 29.88
C LYS A 168 12.95 10.38 29.74
N PRO A 169 13.69 11.32 29.11
CA PRO A 169 15.14 11.21 28.91
C PRO A 169 15.95 11.00 30.21
N ASP A 170 15.42 11.46 31.35
CA ASP A 170 16.06 11.37 32.66
C ASP A 170 15.67 10.12 33.47
N ALA A 171 14.83 9.26 32.94
CA ALA A 171 14.60 7.95 33.52
C ALA A 171 15.83 7.10 33.19
N ASP A 172 16.61 6.77 34.22
CA ASP A 172 17.76 5.85 34.16
C ASP A 172 17.25 4.48 33.70
N LEU A 173 17.17 4.32 32.38
CA LEU A 173 16.66 3.11 31.74
C LEU A 173 17.75 2.05 31.80
N ASN A 174 17.88 1.40 32.93
CA ASN A 174 18.41 0.05 32.93
C ASN A 174 17.56 -0.76 31.99
N ALA A 175 18.18 -1.46 31.02
CA ALA A 175 17.54 -2.26 29.98
C ALA A 175 16.60 -3.37 30.54
N GLN A 176 16.42 -3.44 31.84
CA GLN A 176 15.55 -4.36 32.60
C GLN A 176 14.11 -3.83 32.77
N ASP A 177 13.84 -2.55 32.48
CA ASP A 177 12.51 -1.96 32.68
C ASP A 177 11.62 -1.99 31.42
N PHE A 178 12.14 -2.47 30.30
CA PHE A 178 11.30 -2.77 29.15
C PHE A 178 10.54 -4.07 29.37
N VAL A 179 9.36 -3.97 29.91
CA VAL A 179 8.39 -5.05 29.93
C VAL A 179 7.62 -4.97 28.61
N PRO A 180 7.87 -5.87 27.62
CA PRO A 180 7.02 -5.93 26.45
C PRO A 180 5.57 -6.22 26.91
N PRO A 181 4.55 -5.65 26.23
CA PRO A 181 3.19 -5.98 26.56
C PRO A 181 3.00 -7.49 26.52
N PRO A 182 2.22 -8.06 27.46
CA PRO A 182 2.00 -9.49 27.49
C PRO A 182 1.43 -9.95 26.14
N PRO A 183 1.89 -11.10 25.62
CA PRO A 183 1.31 -11.65 24.39
C PRO A 183 -0.19 -11.77 24.62
N GLY A 184 -0.94 -11.20 23.69
CA GLY A 184 -2.41 -11.21 23.74
C GLY A 184 -2.93 -12.64 23.94
N LYS A 185 -3.77 -12.83 24.98
CA LYS A 185 -4.52 -14.06 25.20
C LYS A 185 -5.63 -14.18 24.18
#